data_d681a16520c140e95c3d2a646c91df93
#
_entry.id   d681a16520c140e95c3d2a646c91df93
#
_cell.length_a   1.000
_cell.length_b   1.000
_cell.length_c   1.000
_cell.angle_alpha   90.00
_cell.angle_beta   90.00
_cell.angle_gamma   90.00
#
_symmetry.space_group_name_H-M   'P 1'
#
loop_
_entity.id
_entity.type
_entity.pdbx_description
1 polymer ?
#
loop_
_entity_poly.entity_id
_entity_poly.type
_entity_poly.pdbx_seq_one_letter_code
_entity_poly.pdbx_strand_id
1 'polypeptide(L)'
;MINLFKIFDVKKSVLLILALVLIDQFVKIYIKLNYPLTIYGEMPIIDLGFFKLLFIENKGMAMGAKLNNLIPFLDEDTAKLILTFFRIFACIGIGFWLRSIINRRASRLLIICICLIFAGALGNLIDSIFYGVIFSSSYGQVATLFPDVGYAPLFYGSVVDMIQFPIATWNWPNWIPFIGGQEYTFFEYVFNFADSYISTGVLILFLFNKKVSF
;
A
#
# COMPACT_ATOMS: atom_id res chain seq x y z
N MET A 1 41.18 8.03 6.97
CA MET A 1 39.82 7.53 7.22
C MET A 1 38.97 7.87 5.99
N ILE A 2 38.63 6.86 5.23
CA ILE A 2 37.83 7.00 4.00
C ILE A 2 36.43 7.45 4.41
N ASN A 3 36.02 8.60 3.87
CA ASN A 3 34.73 9.24 4.15
C ASN A 3 33.59 8.35 3.60
N LEU A 4 33.16 7.35 4.36
CA LEU A 4 32.11 6.37 4.03
C LEU A 4 30.68 6.97 4.08
N PHE A 5 30.57 8.27 4.38
CA PHE A 5 29.29 8.99 4.36
C PHE A 5 29.11 9.70 3.02
N LYS A 6 29.05 8.94 1.91
CA LYS A 6 28.55 9.53 0.66
C LYS A 6 27.15 10.06 0.93
N ILE A 7 26.99 11.39 0.82
CA ILE A 7 25.70 12.09 0.95
C ILE A 7 24.68 11.39 0.05
N PHE A 8 23.50 11.08 0.60
CA PHE A 8 22.39 10.52 -0.18
C PHE A 8 21.75 11.71 -0.89
N ASP A 9 22.10 11.89 -2.16
CA ASP A 9 21.72 13.04 -2.98
C ASP A 9 20.39 12.80 -3.72
N VAL A 10 19.88 13.84 -4.38
CA VAL A 10 18.64 13.79 -5.14
C VAL A 10 18.63 12.64 -6.16
N LYS A 11 19.74 12.42 -6.89
CA LYS A 11 19.82 11.38 -7.92
C LYS A 11 19.64 9.97 -7.33
N LYS A 12 20.28 9.68 -6.20
CA LYS A 12 20.14 8.38 -5.52
C LYS A 12 18.75 8.20 -4.93
N SER A 13 18.16 9.28 -4.38
CA SER A 13 16.78 9.25 -3.88
C SER A 13 15.80 8.94 -4.99
N VAL A 14 15.90 9.61 -6.14
CA VAL A 14 15.04 9.34 -7.30
C VAL A 14 15.22 7.92 -7.81
N LEU A 15 16.47 7.44 -7.93
CA LEU A 15 16.74 6.07 -8.38
C LEU A 15 16.13 5.02 -7.43
N LEU A 16 16.25 5.23 -6.11
CA LEU A 16 15.66 4.34 -5.11
C LEU A 16 14.13 4.34 -5.22
N ILE A 17 13.50 5.51 -5.27
CA ILE A 17 12.04 5.63 -5.39
C ILE A 17 11.55 4.95 -6.67
N LEU A 18 12.18 5.21 -7.81
CA LEU A 18 11.80 4.58 -9.08
C LEU A 18 11.94 3.06 -9.03
N ALA A 19 13.03 2.53 -8.46
CA ALA A 19 13.21 1.08 -8.33
C ALA A 19 12.12 0.44 -7.47
N LEU A 20 11.78 1.04 -6.32
CA LEU A 20 10.74 0.54 -5.42
C LEU A 20 9.35 0.60 -6.05
N VAL A 21 9.01 1.71 -6.71
CA VAL A 21 7.72 1.85 -7.44
C VAL A 21 7.63 0.85 -8.58
N LEU A 22 8.71 0.64 -9.35
CA LEU A 22 8.71 -0.34 -10.43
C LEU A 22 8.51 -1.78 -9.92
N ILE A 23 9.12 -2.15 -8.79
CA ILE A 23 8.92 -3.46 -8.17
C ILE A 23 7.46 -3.63 -7.75
N ASP A 24 6.89 -2.66 -7.04
CA ASP A 24 5.49 -2.69 -6.59
C ASP A 24 4.54 -2.83 -7.78
N GLN A 25 4.68 -1.96 -8.79
CA GLN A 25 3.82 -1.96 -9.96
C GLN A 25 3.98 -3.23 -10.80
N PHE A 26 5.20 -3.74 -10.95
CA PHE A 26 5.44 -4.98 -11.67
C PHE A 26 4.67 -6.16 -11.05
N VAL A 27 4.74 -6.31 -9.74
CA VAL A 27 4.04 -7.41 -9.03
C VAL A 27 2.53 -7.23 -9.10
N LYS A 28 2.02 -6.02 -8.89
CA LYS A 28 0.58 -5.70 -9.00
C LYS A 28 0.02 -5.99 -10.39
N ILE A 29 0.71 -5.55 -11.43
CA ILE A 29 0.32 -5.79 -12.83
C ILE A 29 0.40 -7.28 -13.16
N TYR A 30 1.47 -7.97 -12.72
CA TYR A 30 1.60 -9.41 -12.93
C TYR A 30 0.43 -10.18 -12.32
N ILE A 31 0.07 -9.91 -11.07
CA ILE A 31 -1.06 -10.57 -10.40
C ILE A 31 -2.36 -10.29 -11.15
N LYS A 32 -2.62 -9.04 -11.49
CA LYS A 32 -3.86 -8.62 -12.15
C LYS A 32 -4.05 -9.22 -13.54
N LEU A 33 -2.96 -9.48 -14.28
CA LEU A 33 -2.99 -10.06 -15.62
C LEU A 33 -2.90 -11.58 -15.64
N ASN A 34 -2.71 -12.26 -14.50
CA ASN A 34 -2.56 -13.71 -14.49
C ASN A 34 -3.59 -14.41 -13.59
N TYR A 35 -4.27 -13.69 -12.70
CA TYR A 35 -5.19 -14.28 -11.74
C TYR A 35 -6.52 -13.52 -11.70
N PRO A 36 -7.64 -14.22 -11.48
CA PRO A 36 -8.90 -13.58 -11.16
C PRO A 36 -8.88 -13.08 -9.72
N LEU A 37 -9.79 -12.17 -9.39
CA LEU A 37 -9.95 -11.64 -8.04
C LEU A 37 -10.25 -12.75 -7.03
N THR A 38 -9.54 -12.78 -5.92
CA THR A 38 -9.83 -13.69 -4.81
C THR A 38 -11.03 -13.15 -4.03
N ILE A 39 -12.14 -13.89 -4.04
CA ILE A 39 -13.38 -13.49 -3.38
C ILE A 39 -13.33 -13.96 -1.91
N TYR A 40 -13.54 -13.02 -0.98
CA TYR A 40 -13.63 -13.29 0.47
C TYR A 40 -12.43 -14.02 1.10
N GLY A 41 -11.24 -13.98 0.47
CA GLY A 41 -10.06 -14.70 0.96
C GLY A 41 -10.08 -16.21 0.68
N GLU A 42 -11.11 -16.71 0.01
CA GLU A 42 -11.19 -18.10 -0.46
C GLU A 42 -10.32 -18.29 -1.72
N MET A 43 -9.72 -19.46 -1.85
CA MET A 43 -8.84 -19.83 -2.96
C MET A 43 -7.64 -18.88 -3.15
N PRO A 44 -6.73 -18.79 -2.19
CA PRO A 44 -5.50 -18.04 -2.37
C PRO A 44 -4.69 -18.60 -3.57
N ILE A 45 -3.94 -17.73 -4.24
CA ILE A 45 -3.02 -18.11 -5.32
C ILE A 45 -1.95 -19.09 -4.79
N ILE A 46 -1.45 -18.80 -3.58
CA ILE A 46 -0.53 -19.65 -2.82
C ILE A 46 -1.01 -19.67 -1.37
N ASP A 47 -1.06 -20.84 -0.74
CA ASP A 47 -1.32 -21.02 0.68
C ASP A 47 -0.23 -21.88 1.31
N LEU A 48 0.56 -21.29 2.20
CA LEU A 48 1.58 -21.98 3.00
C LEU A 48 1.20 -22.04 4.50
N GLY A 49 -0.06 -21.75 4.83
CA GLY A 49 -0.55 -21.61 6.19
C GLY A 49 -0.19 -20.24 6.81
N PHE A 50 1.08 -20.02 7.13
CA PHE A 50 1.58 -18.75 7.71
C PHE A 50 1.73 -17.61 6.70
N PHE A 51 1.70 -17.90 5.41
CA PHE A 51 1.79 -16.95 4.30
C PHE A 51 0.79 -17.31 3.24
N LYS A 52 0.01 -16.32 2.80
CA LYS A 52 -0.90 -16.48 1.67
C LYS A 52 -0.63 -15.40 0.63
N LEU A 53 -0.65 -15.80 -0.64
CA LEU A 53 -0.70 -14.88 -1.77
C LEU A 53 -2.13 -14.84 -2.28
N LEU A 54 -2.73 -13.67 -2.28
CA LEU A 54 -4.11 -13.41 -2.65
C LEU A 54 -4.13 -12.41 -3.82
N PHE A 55 -5.31 -12.15 -4.37
CA PHE A 55 -5.54 -10.99 -5.21
C PHE A 55 -6.81 -10.27 -4.73
N ILE A 56 -6.65 -9.11 -4.14
CA ILE A 56 -7.74 -8.28 -3.64
C ILE A 56 -7.65 -6.88 -4.25
N GLU A 57 -8.78 -6.33 -4.66
CA GLU A 57 -8.91 -4.95 -5.10
C GLU A 57 -9.51 -4.10 -3.97
N ASN A 58 -8.68 -3.28 -3.35
CA ASN A 58 -9.04 -2.44 -2.21
C ASN A 58 -9.45 -1.04 -2.66
N LYS A 59 -10.72 -0.70 -2.46
CA LYS A 59 -11.26 0.65 -2.73
C LYS A 59 -11.10 1.60 -1.55
N GLY A 60 -10.78 1.07 -0.37
CA GLY A 60 -10.77 1.80 0.91
C GLY A 60 -9.41 2.32 1.35
N MET A 61 -9.35 2.57 2.65
CA MET A 61 -8.14 2.92 3.39
C MET A 61 -7.37 1.65 3.76
N ALA A 62 -6.30 1.79 4.57
CA ALA A 62 -5.57 0.65 5.11
C ALA A 62 -6.47 -0.29 5.92
N MET A 63 -6.14 -1.60 5.91
CA MET A 63 -6.82 -2.64 6.69
C MET A 63 -8.32 -2.81 6.37
N GLY A 64 -8.72 -2.54 5.12
CA GLY A 64 -10.13 -2.67 4.71
C GLY A 64 -11.08 -1.60 5.28
N ALA A 65 -10.56 -0.62 6.01
CA ALA A 65 -11.37 0.49 6.50
C ALA A 65 -11.89 1.31 5.31
N LYS A 66 -13.16 1.67 5.36
CA LYS A 66 -13.80 2.53 4.36
C LYS A 66 -14.21 3.85 5.00
N LEU A 67 -14.00 4.95 4.29
CA LEU A 67 -14.33 6.28 4.81
C LEU A 67 -15.83 6.44 5.07
N ASN A 68 -16.68 5.80 4.27
CA ASN A 68 -18.13 5.78 4.49
C ASN A 68 -18.56 5.04 5.77
N ASN A 69 -17.75 4.14 6.32
CA ASN A 69 -18.01 3.54 7.63
C ASN A 69 -17.79 4.54 8.77
N LEU A 70 -16.87 5.50 8.58
CA LEU A 70 -16.60 6.58 9.54
C LEU A 70 -17.57 7.75 9.38
N ILE A 71 -18.04 7.98 8.16
CA ILE A 71 -18.93 9.08 7.78
C ILE A 71 -20.13 8.48 7.03
N PRO A 72 -21.20 8.03 7.74
CA PRO A 72 -22.27 7.21 7.17
C PRO A 72 -23.12 7.89 6.06
N PHE A 73 -23.06 9.22 5.93
CA PHE A 73 -23.76 9.94 4.86
C PHE A 73 -22.95 10.06 3.56
N LEU A 74 -21.74 9.50 3.52
CA LEU A 74 -20.86 9.53 2.36
C LEU A 74 -21.06 8.27 1.52
N ASP A 75 -21.42 8.42 0.26
CA ASP A 75 -21.47 7.29 -0.66
C ASP A 75 -20.06 6.75 -0.98
N GLU A 76 -19.97 5.51 -1.44
CA GLU A 76 -18.69 4.79 -1.64
C GLU A 76 -17.81 5.49 -2.70
N ASP A 77 -18.41 6.01 -3.76
CA ASP A 77 -17.69 6.66 -4.86
C ASP A 77 -17.11 8.01 -4.41
N THR A 78 -17.88 8.82 -3.70
CA THR A 78 -17.39 10.08 -3.12
C THR A 78 -16.31 9.82 -2.08
N ALA A 79 -16.46 8.81 -1.22
CA ALA A 79 -15.46 8.39 -0.26
C ALA A 79 -14.14 8.01 -0.95
N LYS A 80 -14.23 7.24 -2.05
CA LYS A 80 -13.08 6.84 -2.86
C LYS A 80 -12.38 8.04 -3.49
N LEU A 81 -13.13 8.98 -4.05
CA LEU A 81 -12.59 10.17 -4.68
C LEU A 81 -11.85 11.05 -3.65
N ILE A 82 -12.45 11.30 -2.49
CA ILE A 82 -11.83 12.04 -1.38
C ILE A 82 -10.50 11.37 -0.97
N LEU A 83 -10.49 10.04 -0.82
CA LEU A 83 -9.29 9.30 -0.47
C LEU A 83 -8.19 9.44 -1.53
N THR A 84 -8.55 9.39 -2.82
CA THR A 84 -7.60 9.56 -3.91
C THR A 84 -6.99 10.96 -3.91
N PHE A 85 -7.79 12.02 -3.72
CA PHE A 85 -7.28 13.38 -3.59
C PHE A 85 -6.40 13.56 -2.35
N PHE A 86 -6.80 12.97 -1.21
CA PHE A 86 -5.95 12.96 -0.01
C PHE A 86 -4.58 12.34 -0.29
N ARG A 87 -4.53 11.20 -1.01
CA ARG A 87 -3.27 10.57 -1.43
C ARG A 87 -2.43 11.47 -2.33
N ILE A 88 -3.04 12.21 -3.26
CA ILE A 88 -2.34 13.19 -4.10
C ILE A 88 -1.68 14.27 -3.24
N PHE A 89 -2.45 14.91 -2.36
CA PHE A 89 -1.91 15.97 -1.49
C PHE A 89 -0.84 15.45 -0.54
N ALA A 90 -1.01 14.24 0.01
CA ALA A 90 -0.01 13.60 0.84
C ALA A 90 1.30 13.34 0.06
N CYS A 91 1.23 12.81 -1.16
CA CYS A 91 2.39 12.61 -2.03
C CYS A 91 3.10 13.94 -2.34
N ILE A 92 2.35 14.99 -2.67
CA ILE A 92 2.92 16.33 -2.90
C ILE A 92 3.65 16.81 -1.65
N GLY A 93 3.02 16.73 -0.48
CA GLY A 93 3.62 17.16 0.80
C GLY A 93 4.89 16.38 1.15
N ILE A 94 4.86 15.04 1.01
CA ILE A 94 6.03 14.17 1.26
C ILE A 94 7.15 14.50 0.27
N GLY A 95 6.83 14.76 -1.00
CA GLY A 95 7.81 15.14 -2.01
C GLY A 95 8.51 16.47 -1.69
N PHE A 96 7.77 17.47 -1.26
CA PHE A 96 8.35 18.74 -0.79
C PHE A 96 9.21 18.56 0.46
N TRP A 97 8.75 17.74 1.40
CA TRP A 97 9.52 17.42 2.60
C TRP A 97 10.82 16.69 2.25
N LEU A 98 10.77 15.66 1.40
CA LEU A 98 11.94 14.93 0.93
C LEU A 98 12.96 15.88 0.29
N ARG A 99 12.52 16.77 -0.59
CA ARG A 99 13.40 17.78 -1.20
C ARG A 99 14.04 18.70 -0.15
N SER A 100 13.27 19.13 0.85
CA SER A 100 13.76 19.98 1.93
C SER A 100 14.86 19.30 2.75
N ILE A 101 14.66 18.04 3.18
CA ILE A 101 15.65 17.33 4.00
C ILE A 101 16.91 16.99 3.22
N ILE A 102 16.80 16.70 1.91
CA ILE A 102 17.99 16.52 1.04
C ILE A 102 18.79 17.80 0.95
N ASN A 103 18.13 18.94 0.73
CA ASN A 103 18.79 20.26 0.63
C ASN A 103 19.48 20.66 1.94
N ARG A 104 18.90 20.30 3.08
CA ARG A 104 19.49 20.53 4.42
C ARG A 104 20.57 19.52 4.79
N ARG A 105 20.87 18.55 3.91
CA ARG A 105 21.83 17.47 4.15
C ARG A 105 21.53 16.65 5.41
N ALA A 106 20.25 16.37 5.63
CA ALA A 106 19.79 15.55 6.74
C ALA A 106 20.46 14.16 6.74
N SER A 107 20.31 13.41 7.83
CA SER A 107 20.93 12.08 7.95
C SER A 107 20.47 11.15 6.80
N ARG A 108 21.40 10.31 6.32
CA ARG A 108 21.12 9.33 5.26
C ARG A 108 19.94 8.43 5.63
N LEU A 109 19.84 8.06 6.91
CA LEU A 109 18.75 7.21 7.40
C LEU A 109 17.40 7.89 7.22
N LEU A 110 17.27 9.18 7.60
CA LEU A 110 16.04 9.95 7.41
C LEU A 110 15.64 10.00 5.94
N ILE A 111 16.59 10.32 5.04
CA ILE A 111 16.30 10.43 3.61
C ILE A 111 15.82 9.08 3.05
N ILE A 112 16.45 7.96 3.42
CA ILE A 112 16.01 6.63 2.98
C ILE A 112 14.62 6.30 3.50
N CYS A 113 14.32 6.56 4.77
CA CYS A 113 12.98 6.33 5.32
C CYS A 113 11.91 7.12 4.58
N ILE A 114 12.16 8.40 4.29
CA ILE A 114 11.20 9.22 3.55
C ILE A 114 11.10 8.78 2.08
N CYS A 115 12.18 8.29 1.46
CA CYS A 115 12.11 7.65 0.13
C CYS A 115 11.22 6.39 0.14
N LEU A 116 11.32 5.54 1.17
CA LEU A 116 10.45 4.35 1.32
C LEU A 116 8.98 4.77 1.44
N ILE A 117 8.67 5.70 2.34
CA ILE A 117 7.31 6.20 2.55
C ILE A 117 6.77 6.83 1.26
N PHE A 118 7.58 7.63 0.58
CA PHE A 118 7.18 8.29 -0.66
C PHE A 118 6.96 7.31 -1.80
N ALA A 119 7.84 6.31 -1.96
CA ALA A 119 7.69 5.28 -2.98
C ALA A 119 6.40 4.46 -2.78
N GLY A 120 6.10 4.06 -1.54
CA GLY A 120 4.86 3.36 -1.23
C GLY A 120 3.61 4.22 -1.46
N ALA A 121 3.65 5.50 -1.04
CA ALA A 121 2.56 6.42 -1.30
C ALA A 121 2.30 6.62 -2.80
N LEU A 122 3.37 6.74 -3.61
CA LEU A 122 3.28 6.83 -5.07
C LEU A 122 2.73 5.55 -5.70
N GLY A 123 3.18 4.37 -5.26
CA GLY A 123 2.70 3.09 -5.76
C GLY A 123 1.18 2.97 -5.63
N ASN A 124 0.65 3.17 -4.41
CA ASN A 124 -0.80 3.13 -4.16
C ASN A 124 -1.56 4.28 -4.83
N LEU A 125 -0.92 5.42 -5.07
CA LEU A 125 -1.51 6.54 -5.80
C LEU A 125 -1.67 6.21 -7.29
N ILE A 126 -0.68 5.57 -7.92
CA ILE A 126 -0.74 5.12 -9.32
C ILE A 126 -1.95 4.21 -9.53
N ASP A 127 -2.14 3.21 -8.67
CA ASP A 127 -3.29 2.31 -8.73
C ASP A 127 -4.61 3.12 -8.65
N SER A 128 -4.71 4.01 -7.66
CA SER A 128 -5.93 4.79 -7.40
C SER A 128 -6.31 5.71 -8.55
N ILE A 129 -5.33 6.27 -9.26
CA ILE A 129 -5.60 7.18 -10.38
C ILE A 129 -5.89 6.40 -11.66
N PHE A 130 -5.05 5.41 -11.99
CA PHE A 130 -4.98 4.89 -13.36
C PHE A 130 -5.57 3.50 -13.55
N TYR A 131 -5.58 2.62 -12.53
CA TYR A 131 -5.96 1.23 -12.73
C TYR A 131 -7.40 1.03 -13.19
N GLY A 132 -8.31 1.92 -12.79
CA GLY A 132 -9.69 1.90 -13.28
C GLY A 132 -9.80 1.97 -14.80
N VAL A 133 -8.95 2.80 -15.43
CA VAL A 133 -8.97 3.04 -16.88
C VAL A 133 -8.10 2.05 -17.64
N ILE A 134 -6.94 1.64 -17.05
CA ILE A 134 -5.94 0.82 -17.73
C ILE A 134 -6.35 -0.65 -17.83
N PHE A 135 -7.16 -1.15 -16.88
CA PHE A 135 -7.53 -2.56 -16.80
C PHE A 135 -9.03 -2.79 -16.96
N SER A 136 -9.39 -3.97 -17.50
CA SER A 136 -10.74 -4.48 -17.40
C SER A 136 -11.04 -5.00 -15.99
N SER A 137 -12.30 -5.39 -15.71
CA SER A 137 -12.69 -6.01 -14.43
C SER A 137 -11.94 -7.33 -14.21
N SER A 138 -11.50 -7.54 -12.96
CA SER A 138 -10.91 -8.80 -12.50
C SER A 138 -11.95 -9.74 -11.83
N TYR A 139 -13.20 -9.31 -11.75
CA TYR A 139 -14.25 -10.08 -11.08
C TYR A 139 -14.66 -11.30 -11.91
N GLY A 140 -14.37 -12.51 -11.39
CA GLY A 140 -14.66 -13.78 -12.05
C GLY A 140 -13.85 -14.06 -13.31
N GLN A 141 -12.88 -13.22 -13.66
CA GLN A 141 -12.03 -13.35 -14.85
C GLN A 141 -10.66 -12.71 -14.62
N VAL A 142 -9.70 -13.06 -15.46
CA VAL A 142 -8.39 -12.39 -15.52
C VAL A 142 -8.55 -11.06 -16.27
N ALA A 143 -8.03 -9.96 -15.70
CA ALA A 143 -8.09 -8.66 -16.36
C ALA A 143 -7.25 -8.59 -17.62
N THR A 144 -7.67 -7.74 -18.55
CA THR A 144 -6.91 -7.38 -19.76
C THR A 144 -6.34 -5.97 -19.61
N LEU A 145 -5.21 -5.73 -20.25
CA LEU A 145 -4.57 -4.43 -20.34
C LEU A 145 -5.14 -3.62 -21.50
N PHE A 146 -5.40 -2.33 -21.27
CA PHE A 146 -5.94 -1.38 -22.24
C PHE A 146 -7.23 -1.88 -22.95
N PRO A 147 -8.27 -2.21 -22.19
CA PRO A 147 -9.57 -2.56 -22.77
C PRO A 147 -10.24 -1.33 -23.39
N ASP A 148 -11.23 -1.55 -24.28
CA ASP A 148 -12.04 -0.45 -24.82
C ASP A 148 -12.76 0.35 -23.73
N VAL A 149 -13.17 -0.33 -22.64
CA VAL A 149 -13.76 0.29 -21.45
C VAL A 149 -13.11 -0.28 -20.20
N GLY A 150 -12.51 0.58 -19.40
CA GLY A 150 -11.92 0.22 -18.11
C GLY A 150 -12.99 -0.14 -17.06
N TYR A 151 -12.57 -0.76 -15.94
CA TYR A 151 -13.50 -1.16 -14.89
C TYR A 151 -14.01 0.01 -14.04
N ALA A 152 -13.34 1.16 -14.07
CA ALA A 152 -13.75 2.39 -13.38
C ALA A 152 -13.17 3.63 -14.07
N PRO A 153 -13.76 4.83 -13.82
CA PRO A 153 -13.20 6.09 -14.33
C PRO A 153 -11.84 6.43 -13.70
N LEU A 154 -11.17 7.43 -14.25
CA LEU A 154 -9.94 8.00 -13.67
C LEU A 154 -10.18 8.45 -12.23
N PHE A 155 -9.23 8.25 -11.34
CA PHE A 155 -9.26 8.47 -9.87
C PHE A 155 -10.10 7.47 -9.05
N TYR A 156 -10.75 6.51 -9.67
CA TYR A 156 -11.56 5.48 -9.01
C TYR A 156 -10.91 4.09 -9.02
N GLY A 157 -9.66 3.99 -9.42
CA GLY A 157 -8.92 2.73 -9.44
C GLY A 157 -8.77 2.12 -8.03
N SER A 158 -8.84 0.81 -7.93
CA SER A 158 -8.62 0.06 -6.69
C SER A 158 -7.13 -0.23 -6.50
N VAL A 159 -6.66 -0.18 -5.26
CA VAL A 159 -5.31 -0.63 -4.92
C VAL A 159 -5.27 -2.14 -4.94
N VAL A 160 -4.22 -2.71 -5.55
CA VAL A 160 -4.02 -4.17 -5.59
C VAL A 160 -3.26 -4.62 -4.35
N ASP A 161 -3.92 -5.42 -3.51
CA ASP A 161 -3.35 -6.03 -2.32
C ASP A 161 -3.19 -7.54 -2.54
N MET A 162 -2.09 -8.15 -1.99
CA MET A 162 -1.80 -9.54 -2.32
C MET A 162 -1.15 -10.35 -1.20
N ILE A 163 -0.51 -9.74 -0.22
CA ILE A 163 0.28 -10.42 0.81
C ILE A 163 -0.53 -10.51 2.09
N GLN A 164 -0.64 -11.71 2.65
CA GLN A 164 -1.25 -11.94 3.96
C GLN A 164 -0.37 -12.86 4.81
N PHE A 165 -0.25 -12.54 6.10
CA PHE A 165 0.43 -13.38 7.08
C PHE A 165 -0.50 -13.74 8.25
N PRO A 166 -1.37 -14.73 8.12
CA PRO A 166 -2.21 -15.18 9.21
C PRO A 166 -1.36 -15.95 10.24
N ILE A 167 -0.77 -15.22 11.20
CA ILE A 167 0.26 -15.78 12.11
C ILE A 167 -0.33 -16.73 13.12
N ALA A 168 -1.49 -16.39 13.70
CA ALA A 168 -2.16 -17.21 14.71
C ALA A 168 -3.67 -16.95 14.70
N THR A 169 -4.45 -18.01 14.78
CA THR A 169 -5.91 -17.95 14.88
C THR A 169 -6.36 -18.56 16.19
N TRP A 170 -7.26 -17.89 16.92
CA TRP A 170 -7.85 -18.39 18.15
C TRP A 170 -9.26 -17.86 18.33
N ASN A 171 -10.03 -18.55 19.18
CA ASN A 171 -11.33 -18.05 19.61
C ASN A 171 -11.19 -17.27 20.92
N TRP A 172 -11.80 -16.09 20.99
CA TRP A 172 -11.85 -15.35 22.24
C TRP A 172 -12.62 -16.11 23.30
N PRO A 173 -12.14 -16.15 24.57
CA PRO A 173 -12.88 -16.75 25.66
C PRO A 173 -14.29 -16.18 25.79
N ASN A 174 -15.30 -17.02 26.01
CA ASN A 174 -16.71 -16.64 26.04
C ASN A 174 -17.05 -15.57 27.12
N TRP A 175 -16.20 -15.41 28.13
CA TRP A 175 -16.41 -14.43 29.21
C TRP A 175 -16.05 -12.99 28.82
N ILE A 176 -15.41 -12.76 27.66
CA ILE A 176 -15.02 -11.42 27.21
C ILE A 176 -16.26 -10.74 26.58
N PRO A 177 -16.68 -9.56 27.08
CA PRO A 177 -17.82 -8.85 26.53
C PRO A 177 -17.59 -8.48 25.05
N PHE A 178 -18.66 -8.55 24.22
CA PHE A 178 -18.74 -8.16 22.81
C PHE A 178 -17.99 -9.04 21.81
N ILE A 179 -16.89 -9.72 22.19
CA ILE A 179 -16.06 -10.51 21.27
C ILE A 179 -15.92 -11.97 21.72
N GLY A 180 -16.47 -12.35 22.86
CA GLY A 180 -16.41 -13.73 23.38
C GLY A 180 -16.96 -14.75 22.39
N GLY A 181 -16.22 -15.85 22.17
CA GLY A 181 -16.56 -16.91 21.23
C GLY A 181 -16.30 -16.56 19.75
N GLN A 182 -15.94 -15.33 19.41
CA GLN A 182 -15.59 -14.98 18.03
C GLN A 182 -14.17 -15.47 17.69
N GLU A 183 -14.01 -15.95 16.47
CA GLU A 183 -12.71 -16.29 15.92
C GLU A 183 -11.94 -15.00 15.60
N TYR A 184 -10.66 -14.99 15.93
CA TYR A 184 -9.76 -13.89 15.63
C TYR A 184 -8.45 -14.41 15.04
N THR A 185 -8.08 -13.89 13.90
CA THR A 185 -6.79 -14.17 13.26
C THR A 185 -5.86 -12.97 13.42
N PHE A 186 -4.73 -13.19 14.09
CA PHE A 186 -3.73 -12.16 14.25
C PHE A 186 -3.01 -11.92 12.92
N PHE A 187 -2.97 -10.67 12.50
CA PHE A 187 -2.36 -10.19 11.26
C PHE A 187 -3.03 -10.75 10.00
N GLU A 188 -4.38 -10.75 10.00
CA GLU A 188 -5.18 -11.23 8.86
C GLU A 188 -5.28 -10.24 7.69
N TYR A 189 -4.79 -9.01 7.86
CA TYR A 189 -4.89 -7.98 6.84
C TYR A 189 -4.04 -8.31 5.62
N VAL A 190 -4.63 -8.04 4.43
CA VAL A 190 -3.93 -8.18 3.17
C VAL A 190 -3.31 -6.84 2.80
N PHE A 191 -2.08 -6.84 2.36
CA PHE A 191 -1.31 -5.64 2.01
C PHE A 191 -0.43 -5.90 0.78
N ASN A 192 0.26 -4.87 0.30
CA ASN A 192 1.12 -4.90 -0.88
C ASN A 192 2.56 -4.42 -0.58
N PHE A 193 3.41 -4.41 -1.60
CA PHE A 193 4.80 -3.94 -1.44
C PHE A 193 4.86 -2.46 -1.05
N ALA A 194 3.99 -1.60 -1.62
CA ALA A 194 3.93 -0.18 -1.27
C ALA A 194 3.63 0.03 0.22
N ASP A 195 2.69 -0.73 0.80
CA ASP A 195 2.37 -0.69 2.23
C ASP A 195 3.55 -1.16 3.09
N SER A 196 4.28 -2.19 2.61
CA SER A 196 5.50 -2.68 3.27
C SER A 196 6.58 -1.61 3.32
N TYR A 197 6.74 -0.84 2.24
CA TYR A 197 7.70 0.27 2.22
C TYR A 197 7.32 1.38 3.19
N ILE A 198 6.04 1.78 3.21
CA ILE A 198 5.53 2.79 4.16
C ILE A 198 5.77 2.32 5.59
N SER A 199 5.31 1.10 5.92
CA SER A 199 5.42 0.55 7.27
C SER A 199 6.87 0.42 7.72
N THR A 200 7.76 -0.05 6.85
CA THR A 200 9.20 -0.15 7.12
C THR A 200 9.82 1.23 7.36
N GLY A 201 9.52 2.20 6.51
CA GLY A 201 10.02 3.57 6.66
C GLY A 201 9.59 4.19 7.99
N VAL A 202 8.30 4.08 8.33
CA VAL A 202 7.75 4.57 9.60
C VAL A 202 8.35 3.85 10.80
N LEU A 203 8.48 2.52 10.76
CA LEU A 203 9.05 1.72 11.84
C LEU A 203 10.51 2.10 12.11
N ILE A 204 11.32 2.27 11.07
CA ILE A 204 12.71 2.70 11.22
C ILE A 204 12.78 4.10 11.83
N LEU A 205 11.94 5.05 11.41
CA LEU A 205 11.89 6.39 12.00
C LEU A 205 11.54 6.34 13.49
N PHE A 206 10.58 5.49 13.86
CA PHE A 206 10.18 5.32 15.26
C PHE A 206 11.29 4.71 16.12
N LEU A 207 11.89 3.61 15.68
CA LEU A 207 12.92 2.89 16.45
C LEU A 207 14.25 3.63 16.54
N PHE A 208 14.61 4.39 15.52
CA PHE A 208 15.91 5.06 15.41
C PHE A 208 15.80 6.60 15.45
N ASN A 209 14.75 7.14 16.06
CA ASN A 209 14.49 8.57 16.15
C ASN A 209 15.70 9.39 16.65
N LYS A 210 16.48 8.85 17.60
CA LYS A 210 17.70 9.49 18.12
C LYS A 210 18.88 9.56 17.11
N LYS A 211 18.85 8.71 16.06
CA LYS A 211 19.87 8.69 14.98
C LYS A 211 19.42 9.48 13.76
N VAL A 212 18.17 9.89 13.74
CA VAL A 212 17.55 10.67 12.67
C VAL A 212 17.74 12.14 13.03
N SER A 213 18.63 12.83 12.34
CA SER A 213 18.88 14.28 12.50
C SER A 213 18.44 15.04 11.26
N PHE A 214 17.83 16.21 11.48
CA PHE A 214 17.37 17.15 10.46
C PHE A 214 18.49 18.07 9.97
#